data_ccfc8dfda65be9f7419c71a50af739e4
#
_entry.id   ccfc8dfda65be9f7419c71a50af739e4
#
_cell.length_a   1.000
_cell.length_b   1.000
_cell.length_c   1.000
_cell.angle_alpha   90.00
_cell.angle_beta   90.00
_cell.angle_gamma   90.00
#
_symmetry.space_group_name_H-M   'P 1'
#
loop_
_entity.id
_entity.type
_entity.pdbx_description
1 polymer ?
#
loop_
_entity_poly.entity_id
_entity_poly.type
_entity_poly.pdbx_seq_one_letter_code
_entity_poly.pdbx_strand_id
1 'polypeptide(L)'
;RTRSEGARYFIPTWDEWLKAAHYDPNKANNDGTTGGWWLYSNGSDSPFVPGPPGELVNGQLATANFGFQNAGDLSCWSVPLGSYAGVQSPWGLLDTAGMTQEWTEEALGFIDVGYEVRRIEGSSWGDNPAVLLADSVSFGAGSAFPTLNFASNGFRIASVVPGSGTLISVAVGVMLV
;
A
#
# COMPACT_ATOMS: atom_id res chain seq x y z
N ARG A 1 3.18 12.77 16.71
CA ARG A 1 1.87 13.48 16.65
C ARG A 1 0.80 12.46 16.36
N THR A 2 -0.28 12.50 17.09
CA THR A 2 -1.48 11.69 16.88
C THR A 2 -2.48 12.50 16.06
N ARG A 3 -3.45 11.82 15.44
CA ARG A 3 -4.54 12.48 14.74
C ARG A 3 -5.25 13.47 15.67
N SER A 4 -5.67 14.61 15.11
CA SER A 4 -6.40 15.63 15.87
C SER A 4 -7.76 15.07 16.29
N GLU A 5 -8.18 15.39 17.51
CA GLU A 5 -9.51 15.04 17.98
C GLU A 5 -10.58 15.61 17.05
N GLY A 6 -11.55 14.78 16.67
CA GLY A 6 -12.60 15.17 15.72
C GLY A 6 -12.18 15.27 14.27
N ALA A 7 -10.95 14.88 13.90
CA ALA A 7 -10.52 14.85 12.51
C ALA A 7 -11.43 13.93 11.69
N ARG A 8 -12.06 14.50 10.65
CA ARG A 8 -12.91 13.76 9.73
C ARG A 8 -12.09 12.99 8.69
N TYR A 9 -10.93 13.53 8.30
CA TYR A 9 -10.00 12.94 7.36
C TYR A 9 -8.63 12.86 8.01
N PHE A 10 -7.94 11.74 7.79
CA PHE A 10 -6.64 11.47 8.40
C PHE A 10 -5.83 10.48 7.55
N ILE A 11 -4.53 10.45 7.77
CA ILE A 11 -3.67 9.38 7.27
C ILE A 11 -3.91 8.14 8.15
N PRO A 12 -4.12 6.94 7.58
CA PRO A 12 -4.36 5.75 8.39
C PRO A 12 -3.16 5.44 9.31
N THR A 13 -3.43 4.85 10.45
CA THR A 13 -2.40 4.19 11.24
C THR A 13 -1.86 2.99 10.46
N TRP A 14 -0.73 2.45 10.89
CA TRP A 14 -0.17 1.24 10.29
C TRP A 14 -1.14 0.07 10.36
N ASP A 15 -1.74 -0.19 11.50
CA ASP A 15 -2.73 -1.26 11.66
C ASP A 15 -3.96 -1.08 10.76
N GLU A 16 -4.44 0.15 10.61
CA GLU A 16 -5.56 0.47 9.71
C GLU A 16 -5.18 0.23 8.26
N TRP A 17 -3.96 0.63 7.87
CA TRP A 17 -3.45 0.40 6.52
C TRP A 17 -3.33 -1.11 6.22
N LEU A 18 -2.65 -1.87 7.09
CA LEU A 18 -2.50 -3.32 6.93
C LEU A 18 -3.85 -4.03 6.87
N LYS A 19 -4.78 -3.64 7.73
CA LYS A 19 -6.11 -4.24 7.73
C LYS A 19 -6.86 -3.98 6.43
N ALA A 20 -6.80 -2.76 5.91
CA ALA A 20 -7.44 -2.40 4.65
C ALA A 20 -6.78 -3.04 3.42
N ALA A 21 -5.48 -3.30 3.47
CA ALA A 21 -4.74 -3.90 2.38
C ALA A 21 -4.77 -5.44 2.39
N HIS A 22 -4.69 -6.07 3.56
CA HIS A 22 -4.42 -7.51 3.64
C HIS A 22 -5.48 -8.35 4.33
N TYR A 23 -6.30 -7.77 5.24
CA TYR A 23 -7.27 -8.55 5.99
C TYR A 23 -8.56 -8.79 5.19
N ASP A 24 -8.95 -10.05 5.10
CA ASP A 24 -10.20 -10.47 4.45
C ASP A 24 -11.10 -11.17 5.48
N PRO A 25 -12.26 -10.60 5.83
CA PRO A 25 -13.20 -11.24 6.74
C PRO A 25 -13.82 -12.51 6.16
N ASN A 26 -13.74 -12.72 4.86
CA ASN A 26 -14.31 -13.86 4.14
C ASN A 26 -13.27 -14.88 3.69
N LYS A 27 -11.97 -14.69 4.00
CA LYS A 27 -10.93 -15.65 3.66
C LYS A 27 -11.29 -17.01 4.23
N ALA A 28 -11.48 -18.01 3.35
CA ALA A 28 -11.73 -19.37 3.78
C ALA A 28 -10.44 -20.04 4.27
N ASN A 29 -10.47 -20.62 5.44
CA ASN A 29 -9.35 -21.33 6.04
C ASN A 29 -9.52 -22.84 5.93
N ASN A 30 -8.42 -23.58 5.96
CA ASN A 30 -8.43 -25.05 5.84
C ASN A 30 -9.13 -25.77 7.00
N ASP A 31 -9.29 -25.08 8.13
CA ASP A 31 -9.99 -25.59 9.33
C ASP A 31 -11.50 -25.30 9.32
N GLY A 32 -12.03 -24.74 8.23
CA GLY A 32 -13.43 -24.40 8.05
C GLY A 32 -13.84 -23.06 8.66
N THR A 33 -12.93 -22.33 9.25
CA THR A 33 -13.18 -20.95 9.72
C THR A 33 -13.09 -19.95 8.57
N THR A 34 -13.60 -18.74 8.81
CA THR A 34 -13.46 -17.60 7.88
C THR A 34 -12.75 -16.43 8.56
N GLY A 35 -12.14 -15.60 7.71
CA GLY A 35 -11.39 -14.43 8.14
C GLY A 35 -9.91 -14.72 8.32
N GLY A 36 -9.08 -13.80 7.82
CA GLY A 36 -7.64 -13.96 7.91
C GLY A 36 -6.88 -12.92 7.08
N TRP A 37 -5.58 -13.05 7.10
CA TRP A 37 -4.67 -12.18 6.40
C TRP A 37 -4.17 -12.86 5.13
N TRP A 38 -4.15 -12.12 4.04
CA TRP A 38 -3.44 -12.50 2.84
C TRP A 38 -1.97 -12.06 2.95
N LEU A 39 -1.07 -12.82 2.34
CA LEU A 39 0.34 -12.46 2.33
C LEU A 39 0.57 -11.16 1.55
N TYR A 40 -0.16 -10.98 0.44
CA TYR A 40 -0.09 -9.79 -0.40
C TYR A 40 -1.43 -9.05 -0.43
N SER A 41 -1.36 -7.76 -0.68
CA SER A 41 -2.53 -6.88 -0.71
C SER A 41 -3.42 -7.03 -1.95
N ASN A 42 -3.12 -7.97 -2.84
CA ASN A 42 -3.98 -8.37 -3.96
C ASN A 42 -5.02 -9.45 -3.58
N GLY A 43 -5.24 -9.69 -2.30
CA GLY A 43 -6.13 -10.75 -1.82
C GLY A 43 -5.60 -12.15 -2.11
N SER A 44 -4.30 -12.36 -2.10
CA SER A 44 -3.64 -13.60 -2.47
C SER A 44 -2.37 -13.85 -1.65
N ASP A 45 -1.93 -15.11 -1.62
CA ASP A 45 -0.63 -15.51 -1.10
C ASP A 45 0.43 -15.59 -2.23
N SER A 46 0.08 -15.16 -3.45
CA SER A 46 0.99 -15.05 -4.58
C SER A 46 1.48 -13.60 -4.75
N PRO A 47 2.78 -13.39 -5.01
CA PRO A 47 3.35 -12.07 -5.19
C PRO A 47 2.77 -11.36 -6.42
N PHE A 48 2.92 -10.04 -6.44
CA PHE A 48 2.61 -9.23 -7.61
C PHE A 48 3.54 -9.55 -8.78
N VAL A 49 3.02 -9.36 -9.99
CA VAL A 49 3.79 -9.42 -11.23
C VAL A 49 4.18 -8.00 -11.64
N PRO A 50 5.46 -7.62 -11.52
CA PRO A 50 5.89 -6.27 -11.86
C PRO A 50 5.92 -6.04 -13.37
N GLY A 51 5.44 -4.89 -13.81
CA GLY A 51 5.48 -4.51 -15.23
C GLY A 51 4.43 -3.48 -15.61
N PRO A 52 4.46 -3.01 -16.85
CA PRO A 52 3.48 -2.04 -17.37
C PRO A 52 2.06 -2.57 -17.36
N PRO A 53 1.04 -1.70 -17.13
CA PRO A 53 -0.35 -2.11 -17.14
C PRO A 53 -0.75 -2.74 -18.47
N GLY A 54 -1.41 -3.90 -18.40
CA GLY A 54 -1.93 -4.60 -19.58
C GLY A 54 -0.91 -5.46 -20.33
N GLU A 55 0.35 -5.48 -19.91
CA GLU A 55 1.39 -6.31 -20.52
C GLU A 55 1.53 -7.68 -19.86
N LEU A 56 2.04 -8.64 -20.61
CA LEU A 56 2.39 -9.96 -20.13
C LEU A 56 3.87 -10.03 -19.79
N VAL A 57 4.17 -10.35 -18.55
CA VAL A 57 5.52 -10.60 -18.05
C VAL A 57 5.66 -12.09 -17.75
N ASN A 58 6.51 -12.78 -18.50
CA ASN A 58 6.66 -14.25 -18.43
C ASN A 58 5.33 -15.03 -18.56
N GLY A 59 4.42 -14.52 -19.41
CA GLY A 59 3.11 -15.15 -19.64
C GLY A 59 2.04 -14.83 -18.60
N GLN A 60 2.32 -13.99 -17.61
CA GLN A 60 1.39 -13.52 -16.60
C GLN A 60 1.10 -12.03 -16.80
N LEU A 61 -0.14 -11.61 -16.61
CA LEU A 61 -0.50 -10.20 -16.69
C LEU A 61 0.20 -9.42 -15.55
N ALA A 62 0.80 -8.28 -15.89
CA ALA A 62 1.39 -7.38 -14.90
C ALA A 62 0.32 -6.86 -13.93
N THR A 63 0.63 -6.87 -12.64
CA THR A 63 -0.30 -6.56 -11.56
C THR A 63 0.17 -5.41 -10.65
N ALA A 64 1.37 -4.89 -10.84
CA ALA A 64 1.88 -3.75 -10.08
C ALA A 64 2.97 -2.99 -10.84
N ASN A 65 3.01 -1.67 -10.61
CA ASN A 65 3.98 -0.76 -11.18
C ASN A 65 5.23 -0.69 -10.30
N PHE A 66 6.12 -1.67 -10.41
CA PHE A 66 7.44 -1.59 -9.79
C PHE A 66 8.49 -2.34 -10.61
N GLY A 67 9.73 -1.93 -10.48
CA GLY A 67 10.90 -2.64 -11.00
C GLY A 67 11.21 -2.47 -12.48
N PHE A 68 10.30 -2.03 -13.33
CA PHE A 68 10.61 -1.91 -14.76
C PHE A 68 11.37 -0.63 -15.15
N GLN A 69 11.45 0.36 -14.26
CA GLN A 69 12.38 1.48 -14.46
C GLN A 69 13.85 1.04 -14.62
N ASN A 70 14.22 -0.08 -13.99
CA ASN A 70 15.57 -0.63 -14.08
C ASN A 70 15.93 -1.10 -15.49
N ALA A 71 14.93 -1.26 -16.36
CA ALA A 71 15.13 -1.50 -17.79
C ALA A 71 15.30 -0.20 -18.61
N GLY A 72 15.36 0.97 -17.96
CA GLY A 72 15.42 2.27 -18.61
C GLY A 72 14.07 2.79 -19.12
N ASP A 73 12.99 2.13 -18.78
CA ASP A 73 11.65 2.56 -19.16
C ASP A 73 11.12 3.61 -18.17
N LEU A 74 11.07 4.85 -18.63
CA LEU A 74 10.57 5.98 -17.84
C LEU A 74 9.04 6.10 -17.84
N SER A 75 8.32 5.26 -18.57
CA SER A 75 6.86 5.24 -18.59
C SER A 75 6.26 4.83 -17.24
N CYS A 76 7.04 4.14 -16.40
CA CYS A 76 6.65 3.79 -15.04
C CYS A 76 6.25 5.01 -14.19
N TRP A 77 6.74 6.20 -14.51
CA TRP A 77 6.40 7.44 -13.78
C TRP A 77 5.09 8.06 -14.20
N SER A 78 4.55 7.65 -15.33
CA SER A 78 3.32 8.19 -15.90
C SER A 78 2.15 7.21 -15.90
N VAL A 79 2.25 6.13 -15.14
CA VAL A 79 1.15 5.17 -15.00
C VAL A 79 0.02 5.82 -14.20
N PRO A 80 -1.19 5.97 -14.77
CA PRO A 80 -2.32 6.54 -14.05
C PRO A 80 -2.77 5.66 -12.89
N LEU A 81 -3.27 6.28 -11.82
CA LEU A 81 -3.88 5.55 -10.71
C LEU A 81 -5.04 4.66 -11.20
N GLY A 82 -5.15 3.47 -10.63
CA GLY A 82 -6.18 2.50 -11.01
C GLY A 82 -5.91 1.76 -12.32
N SER A 83 -4.72 1.90 -12.92
CA SER A 83 -4.38 1.19 -14.16
C SER A 83 -4.40 -0.33 -14.01
N TYR A 84 -4.23 -0.84 -12.80
CA TYR A 84 -4.33 -2.26 -12.48
C TYR A 84 -5.70 -2.60 -11.87
N ALA A 85 -6.79 -2.17 -12.51
CA ALA A 85 -8.16 -2.22 -11.99
C ALA A 85 -8.64 -3.63 -11.57
N GLY A 86 -8.05 -4.70 -12.11
CA GLY A 86 -8.31 -6.08 -11.72
C GLY A 86 -7.56 -6.54 -10.47
N VAL A 87 -6.70 -5.68 -9.90
CA VAL A 87 -5.86 -5.99 -8.74
C VAL A 87 -6.30 -5.13 -7.58
N GLN A 88 -7.02 -5.73 -6.64
CA GLN A 88 -7.65 -5.03 -5.52
C GLN A 88 -7.35 -5.74 -4.21
N SER A 89 -7.27 -4.97 -3.13
CA SER A 89 -7.30 -5.56 -1.80
C SER A 89 -8.65 -6.23 -1.52
N PRO A 90 -8.77 -7.04 -0.46
CA PRO A 90 -10.06 -7.63 -0.05
C PRO A 90 -11.17 -6.60 0.16
N TRP A 91 -10.81 -5.35 0.42
CA TRP A 91 -11.73 -4.22 0.62
C TRP A 91 -11.89 -3.33 -0.61
N GLY A 92 -11.35 -3.74 -1.76
CA GLY A 92 -11.48 -3.01 -3.02
C GLY A 92 -10.49 -1.85 -3.18
N LEU A 93 -9.42 -1.79 -2.38
CA LEU A 93 -8.40 -0.78 -2.56
C LEU A 93 -7.54 -1.10 -3.78
N LEU A 94 -7.30 -0.09 -4.60
CA LEU A 94 -6.38 -0.13 -5.74
C LEU A 94 -4.99 0.38 -5.35
N ASP A 95 -4.00 0.03 -6.14
CA ASP A 95 -2.63 0.57 -6.07
C ASP A 95 -2.00 0.46 -4.67
N THR A 96 -2.25 -0.66 -3.98
CA THR A 96 -1.67 -0.97 -2.67
C THR A 96 -0.24 -1.51 -2.74
N ALA A 97 0.25 -1.75 -3.96
CA ALA A 97 1.62 -2.18 -4.25
C ALA A 97 2.11 -1.51 -5.54
N GLY A 98 3.38 -1.19 -5.60
CA GLY A 98 3.97 -0.39 -6.68
C GLY A 98 3.52 1.07 -6.61
N MET A 99 3.78 1.84 -7.66
CA MET A 99 3.48 3.28 -7.73
C MET A 99 4.27 4.08 -6.70
N THR A 100 3.73 4.27 -5.50
CA THR A 100 4.35 5.03 -4.41
C THR A 100 4.22 4.28 -3.10
N GLN A 101 5.28 4.32 -2.29
CA GLN A 101 5.18 3.92 -0.89
C GLN A 101 4.28 4.89 -0.14
N GLU A 102 3.48 4.41 0.78
CA GLU A 102 2.46 5.22 1.43
C GLU A 102 2.77 5.48 2.89
N TRP A 103 2.71 6.76 3.26
CA TRP A 103 2.84 7.19 4.65
C TRP A 103 1.72 6.64 5.53
N THR A 104 2.09 6.19 6.72
CA THR A 104 1.15 5.96 7.82
C THR A 104 1.27 7.03 8.90
N GLU A 105 0.29 7.12 9.79
CA GLU A 105 0.32 8.05 10.92
C GLU A 105 1.41 7.69 11.95
N GLU A 106 1.92 6.46 11.90
CA GLU A 106 2.84 5.95 12.90
C GLU A 106 4.22 6.61 12.85
N ALA A 107 4.62 7.22 13.97
CA ALA A 107 5.95 7.73 14.19
C ALA A 107 6.85 6.64 14.78
N LEU A 108 7.98 6.38 14.16
CA LEU A 108 8.97 5.40 14.62
C LEU A 108 10.01 6.02 15.59
N GLY A 109 9.88 7.30 15.90
CA GLY A 109 10.78 8.03 16.77
C GLY A 109 11.63 9.07 16.04
N PHE A 110 12.58 9.63 16.78
CA PHE A 110 13.56 10.59 16.24
C PHE A 110 14.90 9.87 16.07
N ILE A 111 15.57 10.19 14.99
CA ILE A 111 16.98 9.84 14.87
C ILE A 111 17.86 10.99 15.42
N ASP A 112 19.14 10.72 15.62
CA ASP A 112 20.12 11.62 16.26
C ASP A 112 20.21 13.04 15.68
N VAL A 113 19.65 13.28 14.50
CA VAL A 113 19.62 14.61 13.84
C VAL A 113 18.29 15.37 14.02
N GLY A 114 17.39 14.90 14.89
CA GLY A 114 16.17 15.63 15.24
C GLY A 114 15.02 15.53 14.26
N TYR A 115 15.07 14.62 13.30
CA TYR A 115 13.98 14.36 12.36
C TYR A 115 13.09 13.21 12.82
N GLU A 116 11.78 13.42 12.79
CA GLU A 116 10.79 12.37 13.01
C GLU A 116 10.78 11.41 11.82
N VAL A 117 10.90 10.12 12.09
CA VAL A 117 10.80 9.04 11.10
C VAL A 117 9.41 8.44 11.17
N ARG A 118 8.77 8.29 10.03
CA ARG A 118 7.45 7.68 9.92
C ARG A 118 7.50 6.38 9.14
N ARG A 119 6.58 5.51 9.48
CA ARG A 119 6.39 4.25 8.79
C ARG A 119 5.75 4.49 7.42
N ILE A 120 6.25 3.76 6.43
CA ILE A 120 5.71 3.71 5.08
C ILE A 120 5.39 2.26 4.70
N GLU A 121 4.37 2.07 3.89
CA GLU A 121 3.90 0.76 3.42
C GLU A 121 3.78 0.72 1.90
N GLY A 122 3.71 -0.51 1.37
CA GLY A 122 3.70 -0.77 -0.06
C GLY A 122 5.07 -0.62 -0.70
N SER A 123 5.17 -0.99 -1.96
CA SER A 123 6.34 -0.75 -2.80
C SER A 123 6.15 0.48 -3.66
N SER A 124 7.24 1.00 -4.20
CA SER A 124 7.24 2.09 -5.17
C SER A 124 7.66 1.61 -6.57
N TRP A 125 7.40 2.44 -7.56
CA TRP A 125 7.88 2.23 -8.94
C TRP A 125 9.39 2.01 -9.02
N GLY A 126 10.15 2.49 -8.03
CA GLY A 126 11.61 2.38 -7.93
C GLY A 126 12.12 1.09 -7.31
N ASP A 127 11.28 0.28 -6.72
CA ASP A 127 11.72 -0.89 -5.98
C ASP A 127 12.17 -2.02 -6.92
N ASN A 128 13.15 -2.78 -6.45
CA ASN A 128 13.69 -3.89 -7.23
C ASN A 128 12.72 -5.09 -7.21
N PRO A 129 12.29 -5.61 -8.37
CA PRO A 129 11.41 -6.78 -8.45
C PRO A 129 11.95 -8.03 -7.76
N ALA A 130 13.28 -8.12 -7.57
CA ALA A 130 13.88 -9.23 -6.83
C ALA A 130 13.52 -9.22 -5.34
N VAL A 131 13.00 -8.09 -4.81
CA VAL A 131 12.50 -7.96 -3.43
C VAL A 131 10.99 -8.13 -3.42
N LEU A 132 10.50 -9.22 -3.99
CA LEU A 132 9.06 -9.54 -4.09
C LEU A 132 8.35 -9.60 -2.74
N LEU A 133 9.09 -9.72 -1.64
CA LEU A 133 8.54 -9.72 -0.28
C LEU A 133 8.23 -8.30 0.24
N ALA A 134 8.67 -7.24 -0.43
CA ALA A 134 8.47 -5.86 0.03
C ALA A 134 7.00 -5.51 0.24
N ASP A 135 6.10 -6.11 -0.55
CA ASP A 135 4.66 -5.90 -0.43
C ASP A 135 3.97 -6.98 0.41
N SER A 136 4.71 -7.83 1.10
CA SER A 136 4.11 -8.86 1.93
C SER A 136 3.85 -8.34 3.34
N VAL A 137 2.73 -8.74 3.91
CA VAL A 137 2.34 -8.42 5.30
C VAL A 137 3.39 -8.81 6.33
N SER A 138 4.27 -9.76 6.00
CA SER A 138 5.33 -10.27 6.89
C SER A 138 6.67 -9.55 6.75
N PHE A 139 6.84 -8.68 5.77
CA PHE A 139 8.15 -8.05 5.51
C PHE A 139 8.46 -6.91 6.48
N GLY A 140 7.47 -6.34 7.09
CA GLY A 140 7.63 -5.13 7.91
C GLY A 140 7.75 -3.86 7.07
N ALA A 141 7.26 -2.79 7.63
CA ALA A 141 7.22 -1.51 6.97
C ALA A 141 8.60 -0.90 6.79
N GLY A 142 8.79 -0.21 5.70
CA GLY A 142 9.89 0.71 5.53
C GLY A 142 9.77 1.92 6.47
N SER A 143 10.78 2.76 6.46
CA SER A 143 10.75 4.04 7.18
C SER A 143 11.32 5.14 6.31
N ALA A 144 10.72 6.32 6.37
CA ALA A 144 11.21 7.48 5.65
C ALA A 144 11.06 8.77 6.46
N PHE A 145 11.76 9.79 6.01
CA PHE A 145 11.71 11.12 6.60
C PHE A 145 10.65 11.96 5.89
N PRO A 146 9.62 12.48 6.58
CA PRO A 146 8.62 13.33 5.96
C PRO A 146 9.16 14.63 5.35
N THR A 147 10.37 15.01 5.74
CA THR A 147 11.04 16.22 5.24
C THR A 147 11.86 15.99 3.96
N LEU A 148 12.04 14.75 3.55
CA LEU A 148 12.71 14.42 2.30
C LEU A 148 11.67 14.13 1.23
N ASN A 149 11.65 14.95 0.19
CA ASN A 149 10.79 14.76 -0.98
C ASN A 149 11.34 13.61 -1.83
N PHE A 150 10.97 12.39 -1.49
CA PHE A 150 11.17 11.28 -2.41
C PHE A 150 9.98 11.22 -3.34
N ALA A 151 10.24 11.27 -4.64
CA ALA A 151 9.22 11.15 -5.70
C ALA A 151 8.43 9.81 -5.64
N SER A 152 8.86 8.89 -4.79
CA SER A 152 8.27 7.57 -4.59
C SER A 152 7.35 7.47 -3.37
N ASN A 153 7.08 8.56 -2.65
CA ASN A 153 6.25 8.55 -1.45
C ASN A 153 4.93 9.28 -1.67
N GLY A 154 3.85 8.64 -1.27
CA GLY A 154 2.49 9.15 -1.31
C GLY A 154 1.76 8.92 0.01
N PHE A 155 0.45 9.05 0.03
CA PHE A 155 -0.38 8.72 1.18
C PHE A 155 -1.82 8.42 0.76
N ARG A 156 -2.52 7.67 1.60
CA ARG A 156 -3.97 7.46 1.52
C ARG A 156 -4.69 8.30 2.55
N ILE A 157 -5.93 8.69 2.23
CA ILE A 157 -6.80 9.37 3.19
C ILE A 157 -7.84 8.38 3.68
N ALA A 158 -7.95 8.27 4.99
CA ALA A 158 -9.02 7.57 5.67
C ALA A 158 -10.05 8.55 6.25
N SER A 159 -11.28 8.10 6.41
CA SER A 159 -12.33 8.88 7.08
C SER A 159 -13.20 8.01 7.98
N VAL A 160 -13.77 8.62 9.02
CA VAL A 160 -14.81 7.98 9.80
C VAL A 160 -16.13 8.13 9.06
N VAL A 161 -16.85 7.03 8.84
CA VAL A 161 -18.22 7.07 8.29
C VAL A 161 -19.19 7.31 9.43
N PRO A 162 -19.91 8.43 9.44
CA PRO A 162 -20.93 8.67 10.46
C PRO A 162 -22.08 7.68 10.35
N GLY A 163 -22.47 7.02 11.44
CA GLY A 163 -23.79 6.40 11.56
C GLY A 163 -23.88 4.88 11.55
N SER A 164 -22.83 4.13 11.30
CA SER A 164 -22.83 2.68 11.57
C SER A 164 -21.83 2.41 12.69
N GLY A 165 -22.31 2.01 13.86
CA GLY A 165 -21.42 1.74 14.99
C GLY A 165 -20.23 0.89 14.58
N THR A 166 -19.05 1.43 14.76
CA THR A 166 -17.74 0.77 14.70
C THR A 166 -17.25 0.21 13.34
N LEU A 167 -17.71 0.68 12.20
CA LEU A 167 -17.08 0.37 10.92
C LEU A 167 -16.26 1.58 10.45
N ILE A 168 -14.95 1.45 10.47
CA ILE A 168 -14.04 2.38 9.79
C ILE A 168 -14.10 2.00 8.31
N SER A 169 -14.79 2.80 7.51
CA SER A 169 -14.70 2.70 6.05
C SER A 169 -13.54 3.56 5.60
N VAL A 170 -12.53 2.95 5.05
CA VAL A 170 -11.42 3.65 4.41
C VAL A 170 -11.87 4.01 2.99
N ALA A 171 -12.22 5.26 2.78
CA ALA A 171 -12.41 5.79 1.43
C ALA A 171 -11.04 6.29 0.93
N VAL A 172 -10.62 5.77 -0.21
CA VAL A 172 -9.27 5.99 -0.72
C VAL A 172 -9.28 7.01 -1.83
N GLY A 173 -8.50 8.07 -1.63
CA GLY A 173 -7.98 8.89 -2.69
C GLY A 173 -6.46 8.96 -2.55
N VAL A 174 -5.72 8.59 -3.58
CA VAL A 174 -4.27 8.80 -3.63
C VAL A 174 -4.03 10.19 -4.19
N MET A 175 -3.31 11.01 -3.45
CA MET A 175 -2.84 12.30 -3.92
C MET A 175 -1.32 12.20 -4.10
N LEU A 176 -0.87 12.29 -5.34
CA LEU A 176 0.55 12.44 -5.65
C LEU A 176 0.97 13.89 -5.35
N VAL A 177 2.04 14.07 -4.61
CA VAL A 177 2.71 15.36 -4.41
C VAL A 177 4.05 15.35 -5.12
#